data_661b1d7e0a870ca593756ba274eced1f
#
_entry.id   661b1d7e0a870ca593756ba274eced1f
#
_cell.length_a   1.000
_cell.length_b   1.000
_cell.length_c   1.000
_cell.angle_alpha   90.00
_cell.angle_beta   90.00
_cell.angle_gamma   90.00
#
_symmetry.space_group_name_H-M   'P 1'
#
loop_
_entity.id
_entity.type
_entity.pdbx_description
1 polymer ?
#
loop_
_entity_poly.entity_id
_entity_poly.type
_entity_poly.pdbx_seq_one_letter_code
_entity_poly.pdbx_strand_id
1 'polypeptide(L)'
;MIMNIEFDVKPYQACIDVKVVYDKSELTQDYFYLNRDFKINRCFVDSAAFDITDNTELISLETFNGYRVNKYFLPESFQRIEIEYMAYLTGETGCCPYVRETISPVFTFLRWETFCYPLFFDGFNIESLSEFRGTRLTIDVTVIMPEEFTAVSCMPEVENKIENGNRKQVFWSDRHGIAIAVAKYTIKKLSFGKFYLLDEIDSTLLEDTMKTAHSFMNEHFGVRDINSKTNYAAIPNRFGSFATFLTVFIDKSTFNSVKSMNQIIHEFIHLGWNVKADGETQRIRFFDEAFTSYFEMRVMEHILNHNYRLNEFIKAYKHQLSRFDSDIPIIDFGKHDYGDLSYTIGAICLLRLSELVGIDVFDEATRIFLEKYRDIPVGMETFCNEYIQLCEKPELEQFFKDWIYTANGVKSFIGSL
;
A
#
# COMPACT_ATOMS: atom_id res chain seq x y z
N MET A 1 14.78 3.25 -18.83
CA MET A 1 15.33 4.11 -17.75
C MET A 1 15.91 3.21 -16.70
N ILE A 2 17.12 3.50 -16.20
CA ILE A 2 17.78 2.69 -15.16
C ILE A 2 18.18 3.63 -14.03
N MET A 3 17.76 3.30 -12.82
CA MET A 3 18.16 3.99 -11.61
C MET A 3 18.86 3.01 -10.68
N ASN A 4 20.06 3.34 -10.26
CA ASN A 4 20.81 2.58 -9.27
C ASN A 4 20.85 3.39 -7.99
N ILE A 5 20.40 2.81 -6.90
CA ILE A 5 20.36 3.43 -5.58
C ILE A 5 21.17 2.58 -4.62
N GLU A 6 22.08 3.19 -3.90
CA GLU A 6 22.78 2.58 -2.79
C GLU A 6 22.44 3.31 -1.49
N PHE A 7 21.90 2.58 -0.53
CA PHE A 7 21.64 3.03 0.84
C PHE A 7 22.66 2.40 1.78
N ASP A 8 23.63 3.16 2.26
CA ASP A 8 24.52 2.74 3.36
C ASP A 8 23.89 3.14 4.69
N VAL A 9 23.12 2.22 5.25
CA VAL A 9 22.31 2.42 6.45
C VAL A 9 23.20 2.30 7.69
N LYS A 10 23.26 3.38 8.46
CA LYS A 10 24.04 3.52 9.70
C LYS A 10 23.09 3.67 10.89
N PRO A 11 22.44 2.57 11.35
CA PRO A 11 21.38 2.65 12.35
C PRO A 11 21.86 3.30 13.64
N TYR A 12 23.05 2.95 14.10
CA TYR A 12 23.62 3.49 15.35
C TYR A 12 23.97 4.98 15.29
N GLN A 13 24.08 5.55 14.09
CA GLN A 13 24.31 6.97 13.85
C GLN A 13 23.02 7.70 13.47
N ALA A 14 21.91 6.96 13.33
CA ALA A 14 20.60 7.43 12.88
C ALA A 14 20.68 8.21 11.56
N CYS A 15 21.47 7.71 10.59
CA CYS A 15 21.59 8.32 9.27
C CYS A 15 21.81 7.25 8.18
N ILE A 16 21.63 7.66 6.94
CA ILE A 16 21.94 6.88 5.75
C ILE A 16 22.76 7.74 4.81
N ASP A 17 23.90 7.23 4.34
CA ASP A 17 24.55 7.80 3.17
C ASP A 17 23.92 7.18 1.92
N VAL A 18 23.50 8.03 1.01
CA VAL A 18 22.78 7.61 -0.20
C VAL A 18 23.56 8.05 -1.43
N LYS A 19 23.71 7.10 -2.34
CA LYS A 19 24.22 7.38 -3.69
C LYS A 19 23.17 6.96 -4.71
N VAL A 20 22.81 7.86 -5.61
CA VAL A 20 21.88 7.61 -6.71
C VAL A 20 22.59 7.89 -8.02
N VAL A 21 22.53 6.92 -8.91
CA VAL A 21 22.96 7.09 -10.30
C VAL A 21 21.76 6.88 -11.20
N TYR A 22 21.49 7.84 -12.04
CA TYR A 22 20.35 7.84 -12.93
C TYR A 22 20.79 8.11 -14.36
N ASP A 23 20.48 7.18 -15.26
CA ASP A 23 20.72 7.30 -16.70
C ASP A 23 19.41 7.67 -17.42
N LYS A 24 19.35 8.85 -18.02
CA LYS A 24 18.19 9.39 -18.74
C LYS A 24 18.02 8.65 -20.05
N SER A 25 17.00 7.83 -20.18
CA SER A 25 16.69 7.19 -21.46
C SER A 25 15.51 7.83 -22.20
N GLU A 26 14.51 8.35 -21.48
CA GLU A 26 13.27 8.85 -22.09
C GLU A 26 12.55 9.91 -21.23
N LEU A 27 13.16 10.44 -20.17
CA LEU A 27 12.50 11.47 -19.37
C LEU A 27 12.50 12.82 -20.08
N THR A 28 11.37 13.48 -19.95
CA THR A 28 11.18 14.85 -20.42
C THR A 28 11.50 15.89 -19.35
N GLN A 29 11.52 15.49 -18.07
CA GLN A 29 11.71 16.42 -16.95
C GLN A 29 13.21 16.71 -16.74
N ASP A 30 13.51 17.97 -16.59
CA ASP A 30 14.80 18.54 -16.20
C ASP A 30 14.85 18.90 -14.70
N TYR A 31 14.04 18.22 -13.90
CA TYR A 31 14.00 18.38 -12.44
C TYR A 31 13.56 17.09 -11.75
N PHE A 32 13.83 17.01 -10.45
CA PHE A 32 13.35 15.96 -9.56
C PHE A 32 12.92 16.51 -8.21
N TYR A 33 12.15 15.71 -7.48
CA TYR A 33 11.76 15.99 -6.10
C TYR A 33 12.51 15.10 -5.14
N LEU A 34 12.96 15.67 -4.01
CA LEU A 34 13.63 14.96 -2.93
C LEU A 34 13.18 15.53 -1.59
N ASN A 35 13.19 14.70 -0.54
CA ASN A 35 12.90 15.13 0.82
C ASN A 35 13.79 16.34 1.19
N ARG A 36 13.16 17.40 1.70
CA ARG A 36 13.84 18.66 2.01
C ARG A 36 14.89 18.55 3.12
N ASP A 37 14.70 17.57 4.03
CA ASP A 37 15.56 17.40 5.21
C ASP A 37 16.85 16.63 4.84
N PHE A 38 16.98 16.19 3.59
CA PHE A 38 18.17 15.51 3.12
C PHE A 38 19.22 16.51 2.64
N LYS A 39 20.45 16.26 3.04
CA LYS A 39 21.57 17.13 2.70
C LYS A 39 22.31 16.56 1.50
N ILE A 40 22.18 17.20 0.33
CA ILE A 40 22.98 16.86 -0.84
C ILE A 40 24.42 17.31 -0.58
N ASN A 41 25.35 16.37 -0.71
CA ASN A 41 26.78 16.58 -0.51
C ASN A 41 27.49 16.82 -1.85
N ARG A 42 27.06 16.09 -2.90
CA ARG A 42 27.65 16.17 -4.25
C ARG A 42 26.59 15.89 -5.30
N CYS A 43 26.73 16.57 -6.43
CA CYS A 43 25.97 16.29 -7.65
C CYS A 43 26.91 16.38 -8.84
N PHE A 44 26.82 15.40 -9.73
CA PHE A 44 27.49 15.39 -11.01
C PHE A 44 26.46 15.23 -12.12
N VAL A 45 26.58 16.05 -13.15
CA VAL A 45 25.79 15.97 -14.39
C VAL A 45 26.75 15.68 -15.53
N ASP A 46 26.52 14.57 -16.23
CA ASP A 46 27.41 14.10 -17.32
C ASP A 46 28.89 14.08 -16.91
N SER A 47 29.17 13.62 -15.70
CA SER A 47 30.47 13.53 -15.05
C SER A 47 31.11 14.87 -14.65
N ALA A 48 30.45 16.01 -14.87
CA ALA A 48 30.93 17.33 -14.43
C ALA A 48 30.27 17.69 -13.09
N ALA A 49 31.02 18.25 -12.16
CA ALA A 49 30.46 18.73 -10.89
C ALA A 49 29.43 19.84 -11.16
N PHE A 50 28.26 19.71 -10.52
CA PHE A 50 27.14 20.63 -10.69
C PHE A 50 26.66 21.12 -9.33
N ASP A 51 26.57 22.44 -9.16
CA ASP A 51 26.00 23.02 -7.94
C ASP A 51 24.48 23.04 -8.05
N ILE A 52 23.85 22.01 -7.46
CA ILE A 52 22.41 21.84 -7.49
C ILE A 52 21.70 22.66 -6.43
N THR A 53 22.43 23.15 -5.40
CA THR A 53 21.83 23.87 -4.27
C THR A 53 21.33 25.25 -4.66
N ASP A 54 21.96 25.87 -5.64
CA ASP A 54 21.57 27.18 -6.19
C ASP A 54 20.33 27.08 -7.12
N ASN A 55 19.96 25.86 -7.52
CA ASN A 55 18.85 25.58 -8.45
C ASN A 55 17.73 24.81 -7.75
N THR A 56 17.18 25.38 -6.69
CA THR A 56 16.23 24.69 -5.81
C THR A 56 15.00 25.54 -5.53
N GLU A 57 13.82 24.91 -5.56
CA GLU A 57 12.54 25.49 -5.16
C GLU A 57 11.93 24.64 -4.06
N LEU A 58 11.46 25.27 -2.97
CA LEU A 58 10.71 24.58 -1.92
C LEU A 58 9.24 24.50 -2.30
N ILE A 59 8.75 23.27 -2.50
CA ILE A 59 7.33 22.99 -2.79
C ILE A 59 6.61 22.58 -1.52
N SER A 60 5.43 23.14 -1.27
CA SER A 60 4.56 22.81 -0.15
C SER A 60 3.17 22.47 -0.65
N LEU A 61 2.63 21.33 -0.19
CA LEU A 61 1.25 20.93 -0.42
C LEU A 61 0.47 21.01 0.89
N GLU A 62 -0.49 21.93 0.96
CA GLU A 62 -1.38 22.07 2.13
C GLU A 62 -2.23 20.81 2.35
N THR A 63 -2.68 20.17 1.27
CA THR A 63 -3.46 18.92 1.28
C THR A 63 -2.75 17.75 1.95
N PHE A 64 -1.44 17.80 2.08
CA PHE A 64 -0.62 16.77 2.74
C PHE A 64 -0.01 17.26 4.06
N ASN A 65 -0.79 17.94 4.90
CA ASN A 65 -0.32 18.47 6.20
C ASN A 65 0.90 19.40 6.08
N GLY A 66 0.99 20.17 4.99
CA GLY A 66 2.11 21.06 4.76
C GLY A 66 3.41 20.34 4.45
N TYR A 67 3.35 19.10 3.95
CA TYR A 67 4.52 18.36 3.53
C TYR A 67 5.36 19.18 2.54
N ARG A 68 6.66 19.17 2.74
CA ARG A 68 7.58 19.99 1.96
C ARG A 68 8.65 19.12 1.33
N VAL A 69 8.85 19.31 0.04
CA VAL A 69 9.94 18.71 -0.72
C VAL A 69 10.73 19.80 -1.42
N ASN A 70 11.99 19.53 -1.69
CA ASN A 70 12.75 20.37 -2.58
C ASN A 70 12.61 19.86 -4.02
N LYS A 71 12.31 20.78 -4.92
CA LYS A 71 12.40 20.58 -6.36
C LYS A 71 13.76 21.06 -6.81
N TYR A 72 14.53 20.18 -7.40
CA TYR A 72 15.89 20.46 -7.85
C TYR A 72 15.91 20.50 -9.38
N PHE A 73 16.38 21.59 -9.95
CA PHE A 73 16.47 21.78 -11.40
C PHE A 73 17.82 21.31 -11.94
N LEU A 74 17.77 20.66 -13.08
CA LEU A 74 18.92 20.12 -13.81
C LEU A 74 19.09 20.87 -15.15
N PRO A 75 20.27 20.79 -15.80
CA PRO A 75 20.41 21.27 -17.16
C PRO A 75 19.47 20.56 -18.13
N GLU A 76 18.89 21.28 -19.09
CA GLU A 76 17.86 20.75 -20.03
C GLU A 76 18.32 19.51 -20.83
N SER A 77 19.61 19.33 -21.07
CA SER A 77 20.13 18.30 -21.97
C SER A 77 21.01 17.24 -21.30
N PHE A 78 20.85 16.98 -20.00
CA PHE A 78 21.66 15.95 -19.33
C PHE A 78 21.33 14.52 -19.79
N GLN A 79 22.33 13.63 -19.73
CA GLN A 79 22.19 12.19 -20.00
C GLN A 79 22.30 11.35 -18.74
N ARG A 80 23.14 11.77 -17.79
CA ARG A 80 23.41 11.04 -16.55
C ARG A 80 23.55 11.99 -15.38
N ILE A 81 22.96 11.62 -14.25
CA ILE A 81 23.22 12.27 -12.96
C ILE A 81 23.72 11.27 -11.93
N GLU A 82 24.63 11.75 -11.09
CA GLU A 82 25.07 11.07 -9.89
C GLU A 82 24.89 12.03 -8.70
N ILE A 83 24.14 11.60 -7.68
CA ILE A 83 23.82 12.41 -6.50
C ILE A 83 24.25 11.64 -5.26
N GLU A 84 25.01 12.29 -4.41
CA GLU A 84 25.36 11.79 -3.07
C GLU A 84 24.75 12.71 -2.02
N TYR A 85 23.98 12.14 -1.09
CA TYR A 85 23.35 12.88 -0.01
C TYR A 85 23.29 12.07 1.28
N MET A 86 23.05 12.77 2.38
CA MET A 86 22.85 12.17 3.68
C MET A 86 21.40 12.36 4.11
N ALA A 87 20.75 11.25 4.50
CA ALA A 87 19.38 11.21 4.96
C ALA A 87 19.31 11.07 6.48
N TYR A 88 18.48 11.91 7.11
CA TYR A 88 18.08 11.84 8.52
C TYR A 88 16.57 11.87 8.58
N LEU A 89 15.95 10.93 9.33
CA LEU A 89 14.50 10.87 9.47
C LEU A 89 14.13 10.67 10.92
N THR A 90 13.30 11.56 11.44
CA THR A 90 12.94 11.59 12.88
C THR A 90 11.68 10.81 13.22
N GLY A 91 10.98 10.27 12.24
CA GLY A 91 9.78 9.42 12.45
C GLY A 91 8.45 10.15 12.53
N GLU A 92 8.40 11.44 12.29
CA GLU A 92 7.18 12.24 12.45
C GLU A 92 6.59 12.80 11.17
N THR A 93 7.28 12.68 10.04
CA THR A 93 6.87 13.36 8.82
C THR A 93 6.74 12.42 7.65
N GLY A 94 5.52 12.23 7.17
CA GLY A 94 5.23 11.69 5.86
C GLY A 94 4.39 12.68 5.08
N CYS A 95 4.38 12.57 3.75
CA CYS A 95 3.49 13.37 2.90
C CYS A 95 2.01 13.04 3.13
N CYS A 96 1.72 11.87 3.68
CA CYS A 96 0.40 11.48 4.12
C CYS A 96 0.34 11.38 5.65
N PRO A 97 -0.79 11.75 6.28
CA PRO A 97 -0.91 11.76 7.76
C PRO A 97 -0.63 10.41 8.43
N TYR A 98 -0.82 9.31 7.69
CA TYR A 98 -0.64 7.93 8.14
C TYR A 98 0.73 7.34 7.76
N VAL A 99 1.51 8.01 6.91
CA VAL A 99 2.84 7.55 6.48
C VAL A 99 3.89 8.06 7.43
N ARG A 100 4.61 7.13 8.08
CA ARG A 100 5.75 7.43 8.92
C ARG A 100 7.00 6.80 8.35
N GLU A 101 8.10 7.45 8.60
CA GLU A 101 9.43 6.97 8.26
C GLU A 101 10.40 7.29 9.39
N THR A 102 11.44 6.52 9.53
CA THR A 102 12.45 6.74 10.58
C THR A 102 13.78 6.12 10.17
N ILE A 103 14.84 6.69 10.70
CA ILE A 103 16.17 6.08 10.71
C ILE A 103 16.63 6.05 12.16
N SER A 104 16.75 4.87 12.75
CA SER A 104 17.09 4.71 14.14
C SER A 104 17.86 3.40 14.41
N PRO A 105 18.48 3.25 15.58
CA PRO A 105 19.16 2.01 15.98
C PRO A 105 18.23 0.80 16.08
N VAL A 106 16.93 1.00 16.19
CA VAL A 106 15.94 -0.07 16.37
C VAL A 106 15.28 -0.45 15.06
N PHE A 107 14.93 0.56 14.26
CA PHE A 107 14.13 0.38 13.07
C PHE A 107 14.38 1.51 12.07
N THR A 108 14.55 1.14 10.79
CA THR A 108 14.62 2.10 9.69
C THR A 108 13.52 1.76 8.69
N PHE A 109 12.78 2.78 8.25
CA PHE A 109 11.74 2.62 7.26
C PHE A 109 11.84 3.74 6.22
N LEU A 110 12.03 3.35 4.97
CA LEU A 110 12.12 4.23 3.82
C LEU A 110 10.96 3.91 2.87
N ARG A 111 10.23 4.94 2.50
CA ARG A 111 9.10 4.81 1.58
C ARG A 111 9.23 5.85 0.46
N TRP A 112 8.83 5.48 -0.75
CA TRP A 112 8.85 6.39 -1.89
C TRP A 112 7.96 7.63 -1.64
N GLU A 113 6.83 7.49 -0.93
CA GLU A 113 5.91 8.57 -0.59
C GLU A 113 6.57 9.67 0.28
N THR A 114 7.71 9.37 0.85
CA THR A 114 8.47 10.32 1.67
C THR A 114 9.64 10.94 0.92
N PHE A 115 9.69 10.69 -0.40
CA PHE A 115 10.75 11.22 -1.27
C PHE A 115 12.14 10.83 -0.77
N CYS A 116 12.30 9.58 -0.34
CA CYS A 116 13.57 9.07 0.18
C CYS A 116 14.64 8.88 -0.90
N TYR A 117 14.28 9.02 -2.17
CA TYR A 117 15.17 9.07 -3.33
C TYR A 117 14.61 10.04 -4.37
N PRO A 118 15.41 10.52 -5.35
CA PRO A 118 14.97 11.43 -6.39
C PRO A 118 13.79 10.88 -7.19
N LEU A 119 12.68 11.60 -7.22
CA LEU A 119 11.48 11.25 -7.97
C LEU A 119 11.30 12.21 -9.14
N PHE A 120 11.23 11.66 -10.36
CA PHE A 120 11.07 12.40 -11.62
C PHE A 120 9.63 12.23 -12.12
N PHE A 121 8.77 13.22 -11.92
CA PHE A 121 7.40 13.24 -12.43
C PHE A 121 6.93 14.67 -12.67
N ASP A 122 5.92 14.82 -13.51
CA ASP A 122 5.41 16.13 -13.88
C ASP A 122 4.32 16.60 -12.89
N GLY A 123 4.49 17.84 -12.44
CA GLY A 123 3.58 18.44 -11.45
C GLY A 123 3.71 17.82 -10.05
N PHE A 124 3.30 18.57 -9.04
CA PHE A 124 3.30 18.09 -7.65
C PHE A 124 1.87 18.10 -7.11
N ASN A 125 1.12 17.05 -7.42
CA ASN A 125 -0.25 16.83 -6.96
C ASN A 125 -0.55 15.33 -6.80
N ILE A 126 -1.70 14.99 -6.23
CA ILE A 126 -2.10 13.59 -5.97
C ILE A 126 -2.20 12.77 -7.26
N GLU A 127 -2.69 13.39 -8.33
CA GLU A 127 -2.90 12.73 -9.62
C GLU A 127 -1.56 12.34 -10.23
N SER A 128 -0.62 13.28 -10.30
CA SER A 128 0.74 13.03 -10.80
C SER A 128 1.48 11.97 -9.98
N LEU A 129 1.30 11.95 -8.64
CA LEU A 129 1.87 10.92 -7.78
C LEU A 129 1.24 9.53 -8.06
N SER A 130 -0.05 9.48 -8.34
CA SER A 130 -0.73 8.23 -8.70
C SER A 130 -0.30 7.70 -10.06
N GLU A 131 -0.14 8.58 -11.04
CA GLU A 131 0.36 8.24 -12.38
C GLU A 131 1.81 7.77 -12.32
N PHE A 132 2.64 8.43 -11.51
CA PHE A 132 4.03 8.04 -11.29
C PHE A 132 4.17 6.59 -10.80
N ARG A 133 3.29 6.10 -9.93
CA ARG A 133 3.27 4.68 -9.50
C ARG A 133 3.10 3.71 -10.67
N GLY A 134 2.41 4.13 -11.73
CA GLY A 134 2.17 3.33 -12.94
C GLY A 134 3.33 3.33 -13.94
N THR A 135 4.28 4.26 -13.84
CA THR A 135 5.40 4.36 -14.79
C THR A 135 6.40 3.22 -14.61
N ARG A 136 6.88 2.65 -15.71
CA ARG A 136 7.93 1.62 -15.69
C ARG A 136 9.29 2.25 -15.56
N LEU A 137 10.02 1.84 -14.54
CA LEU A 137 11.40 2.23 -14.29
C LEU A 137 12.16 1.03 -13.76
N THR A 138 13.26 0.68 -14.39
CA THR A 138 14.17 -0.33 -13.83
C THR A 138 14.95 0.30 -12.68
N ILE A 139 14.81 -0.26 -11.50
CA ILE A 139 15.46 0.21 -10.28
C ILE A 139 16.28 -0.93 -9.68
N ASP A 140 17.57 -0.72 -9.53
CA ASP A 140 18.45 -1.55 -8.73
C ASP A 140 18.72 -0.86 -7.39
N VAL A 141 18.40 -1.51 -6.29
CA VAL A 141 18.62 -0.97 -4.95
C VAL A 141 19.58 -1.86 -4.19
N THR A 142 20.70 -1.30 -3.79
CA THR A 142 21.65 -1.91 -2.87
C THR A 142 21.44 -1.32 -1.48
N VAL A 143 21.26 -2.18 -0.47
CA VAL A 143 21.21 -1.80 0.95
C VAL A 143 22.40 -2.41 1.67
N ILE A 144 23.24 -1.57 2.24
CA ILE A 144 24.40 -1.96 3.06
C ILE A 144 24.07 -1.60 4.51
N MET A 145 24.31 -2.52 5.44
CA MET A 145 24.01 -2.34 6.86
C MET A 145 24.87 -3.26 7.72
N PRO A 146 25.00 -3.05 9.05
CA PRO A 146 25.66 -4.01 9.92
C PRO A 146 25.04 -5.40 9.81
N GLU A 147 25.84 -6.46 9.91
CA GLU A 147 25.45 -7.86 9.60
C GLU A 147 24.25 -8.38 10.40
N GLU A 148 24.01 -7.85 11.60
CA GLU A 148 22.89 -8.23 12.47
C GLU A 148 21.55 -7.65 12.02
N PHE A 149 21.55 -6.68 11.10
CA PHE A 149 20.32 -6.12 10.50
C PHE A 149 19.96 -6.88 9.23
N THR A 150 18.68 -6.80 8.87
CA THR A 150 18.15 -7.36 7.63
C THR A 150 17.21 -6.33 7.01
N ALA A 151 17.33 -6.10 5.70
CA ALA A 151 16.40 -5.31 4.94
C ALA A 151 15.28 -6.20 4.39
N VAL A 152 14.06 -5.70 4.45
CA VAL A 152 12.87 -6.27 3.79
C VAL A 152 12.33 -5.23 2.84
N SER A 153 12.18 -5.60 1.58
CA SER A 153 11.68 -4.72 0.54
C SER A 153 10.43 -5.28 -0.12
N CYS A 154 9.62 -4.39 -0.71
CA CYS A 154 8.56 -4.77 -1.63
C CYS A 154 9.09 -5.34 -2.97
N MET A 155 10.37 -5.16 -3.23
CA MET A 155 11.05 -5.63 -4.42
C MET A 155 11.66 -7.03 -4.20
N PRO A 156 11.76 -7.88 -5.24
CA PRO A 156 12.50 -9.14 -5.15
C PRO A 156 13.96 -8.94 -4.73
N GLU A 157 14.42 -9.75 -3.76
CA GLU A 157 15.81 -9.83 -3.39
C GLU A 157 16.57 -10.68 -4.43
N VAL A 158 17.62 -10.11 -5.03
CA VAL A 158 18.45 -10.78 -6.03
C VAL A 158 19.83 -11.21 -5.49
N GLU A 159 20.30 -10.54 -4.45
CA GLU A 159 21.58 -10.90 -3.78
C GLU A 159 21.47 -10.60 -2.27
N ASN A 160 22.09 -11.47 -1.44
CA ASN A 160 22.24 -11.27 -0.01
C ASN A 160 23.54 -11.90 0.46
N LYS A 161 24.49 -11.08 0.87
CA LYS A 161 25.81 -11.54 1.33
C LYS A 161 26.30 -10.73 2.52
N ILE A 162 27.17 -11.36 3.30
CA ILE A 162 27.87 -10.72 4.42
C ILE A 162 29.36 -10.62 4.07
N GLU A 163 29.88 -9.40 4.12
CA GLU A 163 31.28 -9.10 3.84
C GLU A 163 31.78 -8.06 4.85
N ASN A 164 32.92 -8.33 5.49
CA ASN A 164 33.58 -7.39 6.42
C ASN A 164 32.67 -6.88 7.56
N GLY A 165 31.79 -7.75 8.10
CA GLY A 165 30.86 -7.39 9.17
C GLY A 165 29.63 -6.56 8.72
N ASN A 166 29.45 -6.37 7.42
CA ASN A 166 28.29 -5.73 6.82
C ASN A 166 27.50 -6.72 5.98
N ARG A 167 26.17 -6.58 6.02
CA ARG A 167 25.26 -7.25 5.11
C ARG A 167 25.01 -6.34 3.91
N LYS A 168 25.16 -6.89 2.73
CA LYS A 168 24.75 -6.27 1.47
C LYS A 168 23.57 -7.06 0.91
N GLN A 169 22.45 -6.40 0.72
CA GLN A 169 21.28 -6.94 0.02
C GLN A 169 21.00 -6.12 -1.22
N VAL A 170 20.71 -6.79 -2.33
CA VAL A 170 20.35 -6.14 -3.60
C VAL A 170 18.94 -6.54 -3.97
N PHE A 171 18.15 -5.54 -4.32
CA PHE A 171 16.76 -5.66 -4.74
C PHE A 171 16.60 -5.08 -6.15
N TRP A 172 15.67 -5.65 -6.91
CA TRP A 172 15.40 -5.22 -8.27
C TRP A 172 13.91 -5.02 -8.51
N SER A 173 13.55 -3.99 -9.28
CA SER A 173 12.17 -3.75 -9.70
C SER A 173 12.12 -3.12 -11.10
N ASP A 174 11.04 -3.39 -11.81
CA ASP A 174 10.66 -2.71 -13.07
C ASP A 174 9.59 -1.63 -12.83
N ARG A 175 9.34 -1.24 -11.58
CA ARG A 175 8.29 -0.30 -11.17
C ARG A 175 8.77 0.65 -10.10
N HIS A 176 8.14 1.83 -10.05
CA HIS A 176 8.26 2.74 -8.93
C HIS A 176 7.58 2.20 -7.66
N GLY A 177 7.90 2.79 -6.53
CA GLY A 177 7.24 2.50 -5.27
C GLY A 177 8.10 1.70 -4.30
N ILE A 178 9.34 2.13 -4.09
CA ILE A 178 10.25 1.51 -3.12
C ILE A 178 9.68 1.63 -1.71
N ALA A 179 9.64 0.51 -1.00
CA ALA A 179 9.44 0.46 0.45
C ALA A 179 10.47 -0.51 1.02
N ILE A 180 11.26 -0.06 1.99
CA ILE A 180 12.34 -0.84 2.62
C ILE A 180 12.29 -0.64 4.11
N ALA A 181 12.15 -1.74 4.85
CA ALA A 181 12.28 -1.78 6.30
C ALA A 181 13.59 -2.47 6.68
N VAL A 182 14.36 -1.89 7.59
CA VAL A 182 15.62 -2.44 8.09
C VAL A 182 15.55 -2.54 9.62
N ALA A 183 15.76 -3.75 10.13
CA ALA A 183 15.78 -4.01 11.58
C ALA A 183 16.55 -5.30 11.90
N LYS A 184 16.71 -5.60 13.19
CA LYS A 184 17.19 -6.90 13.68
C LYS A 184 16.00 -7.87 13.72
N TYR A 185 15.60 -8.33 12.56
CA TYR A 185 14.46 -9.23 12.43
C TYR A 185 14.77 -10.65 12.85
N THR A 186 13.83 -11.27 13.57
CA THR A 186 13.72 -12.73 13.65
C THR A 186 12.95 -13.24 12.42
N ILE A 187 13.58 -14.14 11.64
CA ILE A 187 12.97 -14.60 10.39
C ILE A 187 12.38 -15.99 10.60
N LYS A 188 11.07 -16.13 10.31
CA LYS A 188 10.38 -17.42 10.29
C LYS A 188 9.88 -17.73 8.87
N LYS A 189 10.17 -18.94 8.39
CA LYS A 189 9.62 -19.43 7.12
C LYS A 189 8.41 -20.28 7.42
N LEU A 190 7.25 -19.86 6.93
CA LEU A 190 5.99 -20.61 7.03
C LEU A 190 5.56 -21.08 5.63
N SER A 191 4.50 -21.88 5.56
CA SER A 191 4.06 -22.50 4.30
C SER A 191 3.66 -21.49 3.22
N PHE A 192 3.21 -20.31 3.58
CA PHE A 192 2.71 -19.26 2.70
C PHE A 192 3.59 -17.99 2.65
N GLY A 193 4.80 -18.02 3.22
CA GLY A 193 5.73 -16.91 3.09
C GLY A 193 6.83 -16.85 4.15
N LYS A 194 7.57 -15.74 4.11
CA LYS A 194 8.58 -15.40 5.12
C LYS A 194 8.06 -14.31 6.04
N PHE A 195 8.17 -14.52 7.34
CA PHE A 195 7.80 -13.56 8.36
C PHE A 195 9.06 -12.96 8.99
N TYR A 196 9.14 -11.64 8.96
CA TYR A 196 10.20 -10.83 9.55
C TYR A 196 9.62 -10.15 10.79
N LEU A 197 9.98 -10.61 11.97
CA LEU A 197 9.35 -10.29 13.25
C LEU A 197 10.25 -9.40 14.09
N LEU A 198 9.69 -8.36 14.70
CA LEU A 198 10.38 -7.47 15.63
C LEU A 198 10.37 -8.02 17.07
N ASP A 199 9.35 -8.78 17.41
CA ASP A 199 9.17 -9.39 18.72
C ASP A 199 8.96 -10.90 18.58
N GLU A 200 9.10 -11.67 19.67
CA GLU A 200 8.71 -13.07 19.69
C GLU A 200 7.18 -13.20 19.60
N ILE A 201 6.72 -14.11 18.75
CA ILE A 201 5.31 -14.40 18.55
C ILE A 201 5.04 -15.90 18.56
N ASP A 202 3.79 -16.26 18.84
CA ASP A 202 3.31 -17.63 18.63
C ASP A 202 3.13 -17.89 17.12
N SER A 203 4.14 -18.52 16.54
CA SER A 203 4.15 -18.83 15.10
C SER A 203 3.13 -19.89 14.70
N THR A 204 2.70 -20.77 15.65
CA THR A 204 1.66 -21.76 15.37
C THR A 204 0.32 -21.09 15.19
N LEU A 205 -0.02 -20.19 16.10
CA LEU A 205 -1.25 -19.38 16.01
C LEU A 205 -1.30 -18.58 14.70
N LEU A 206 -0.21 -17.92 14.34
CA LEU A 206 -0.10 -17.19 13.08
C LEU A 206 -0.29 -18.11 11.88
N GLU A 207 0.38 -19.24 11.84
CA GLU A 207 0.31 -20.20 10.74
C GLU A 207 -1.11 -20.75 10.57
N ASP A 208 -1.74 -21.16 11.65
CA ASP A 208 -3.11 -21.71 11.62
C ASP A 208 -4.13 -20.66 11.17
N THR A 209 -4.02 -19.43 11.68
CA THR A 209 -4.89 -18.32 11.29
C THR A 209 -4.76 -18.01 9.80
N MET A 210 -3.55 -17.90 9.29
CA MET A 210 -3.31 -17.58 7.88
C MET A 210 -3.70 -18.73 6.94
N LYS A 211 -3.48 -19.99 7.33
CA LYS A 211 -3.96 -21.15 6.58
C LYS A 211 -5.49 -21.16 6.47
N THR A 212 -6.17 -20.88 7.57
CA THR A 212 -7.64 -20.81 7.58
C THR A 212 -8.13 -19.69 6.69
N ALA A 213 -7.53 -18.49 6.77
CA ALA A 213 -7.86 -17.37 5.91
C ALA A 213 -7.66 -17.70 4.43
N HIS A 214 -6.52 -18.30 4.09
CA HIS A 214 -6.20 -18.70 2.71
C HIS A 214 -7.18 -19.75 2.19
N SER A 215 -7.48 -20.78 2.97
CA SER A 215 -8.43 -21.83 2.57
C SER A 215 -9.82 -21.26 2.34
N PHE A 216 -10.29 -20.38 3.22
CA PHE A 216 -11.58 -19.71 3.10
C PHE A 216 -11.65 -18.87 1.81
N MET A 217 -10.65 -18.03 1.56
CA MET A 217 -10.63 -17.17 0.36
C MET A 217 -10.58 -17.98 -0.93
N ASN A 218 -9.83 -19.08 -0.95
CA ASN A 218 -9.75 -19.96 -2.11
C ASN A 218 -11.07 -20.71 -2.35
N GLU A 219 -11.70 -21.24 -1.31
CA GLU A 219 -12.93 -22.01 -1.39
C GLU A 219 -14.11 -21.16 -1.86
N HIS A 220 -14.28 -19.98 -1.27
CA HIS A 220 -15.44 -19.12 -1.54
C HIS A 220 -15.25 -18.22 -2.78
N PHE A 221 -14.06 -17.70 -3.01
CA PHE A 221 -13.84 -16.67 -4.03
C PHE A 221 -12.81 -17.05 -5.12
N GLY A 222 -12.26 -18.25 -5.06
CA GLY A 222 -11.29 -18.72 -6.06
C GLY A 222 -10.01 -17.89 -6.08
N VAL A 223 -9.64 -17.27 -4.96
CA VAL A 223 -8.40 -16.52 -4.82
C VAL A 223 -7.23 -17.51 -4.94
N ARG A 224 -6.44 -17.34 -5.99
CA ARG A 224 -5.31 -18.25 -6.27
C ARG A 224 -4.26 -18.18 -5.18
N ASP A 225 -3.48 -19.24 -5.05
CA ASP A 225 -2.37 -19.37 -4.12
C ASP A 225 -1.50 -18.12 -4.08
N ILE A 226 -1.56 -17.43 -2.95
CA ILE A 226 -0.59 -16.42 -2.60
C ILE A 226 0.70 -17.15 -2.36
N ASN A 227 1.65 -16.89 -3.22
CA ASN A 227 2.89 -17.64 -3.38
C ASN A 227 3.70 -17.70 -2.07
N SER A 228 4.40 -18.81 -1.83
CA SER A 228 5.45 -18.96 -0.81
C SER A 228 6.57 -17.89 -0.88
N LYS A 229 6.52 -17.00 -1.85
CA LYS A 229 7.42 -15.85 -2.05
C LYS A 229 6.96 -14.57 -1.33
N THR A 230 5.76 -14.54 -0.73
CA THR A 230 5.27 -13.38 -0.01
C THR A 230 6.10 -13.14 1.25
N ASN A 231 6.44 -11.89 1.49
CA ASN A 231 7.09 -11.45 2.72
C ASN A 231 6.06 -10.74 3.63
N TYR A 232 6.13 -11.01 4.92
CA TYR A 232 5.34 -10.33 5.94
C TYR A 232 6.32 -9.68 6.92
N ALA A 233 6.42 -8.36 6.88
CA ALA A 233 7.37 -7.60 7.68
C ALA A 233 6.66 -6.85 8.81
N ALA A 234 6.95 -7.19 10.05
CA ALA A 234 6.51 -6.41 11.19
C ALA A 234 7.16 -5.02 11.17
N ILE A 235 6.35 -3.99 11.32
CA ILE A 235 6.78 -2.60 11.48
C ILE A 235 6.31 -2.08 12.84
N PRO A 236 6.93 -1.03 13.41
CA PRO A 236 6.44 -0.43 14.66
C PRO A 236 5.00 0.05 14.51
N ASN A 237 4.26 0.01 15.62
CA ASN A 237 2.87 0.47 15.64
C ASN A 237 2.74 1.91 15.15
N ARG A 238 1.68 2.20 14.40
CA ARG A 238 1.35 3.52 13.83
C ARG A 238 2.23 3.96 12.65
N PHE A 239 2.94 3.04 12.02
CA PHE A 239 3.64 3.32 10.76
C PHE A 239 2.74 3.11 9.53
N GLY A 240 1.53 2.60 9.72
CA GLY A 240 0.57 2.32 8.68
C GLY A 240 0.87 1.00 7.97
N SER A 241 0.03 -0.01 8.22
CA SER A 241 0.08 -1.29 7.52
C SER A 241 -0.32 -1.10 6.05
N PHE A 242 0.32 -1.84 5.16
CA PHE A 242 -0.03 -1.85 3.74
C PHE A 242 0.58 -3.04 3.02
N ALA A 243 -0.08 -3.49 1.97
CA ALA A 243 0.44 -4.48 1.04
C ALA A 243 0.98 -3.79 -0.23
N THR A 244 2.09 -4.27 -0.73
CA THR A 244 2.65 -3.81 -2.00
C THR A 244 3.48 -4.90 -2.66
N PHE A 245 3.20 -5.21 -3.92
CA PHE A 245 3.80 -6.32 -4.67
C PHE A 245 3.69 -7.65 -3.90
N LEU A 246 4.82 -8.21 -3.46
CA LEU A 246 4.90 -9.48 -2.74
C LEU A 246 5.22 -9.29 -1.25
N THR A 247 4.99 -8.09 -0.70
CA THR A 247 5.35 -7.78 0.69
C THR A 247 4.20 -7.07 1.39
N VAL A 248 3.88 -7.58 2.57
CA VAL A 248 2.96 -6.96 3.53
C VAL A 248 3.80 -6.36 4.65
N PHE A 249 3.72 -5.04 4.80
CA PHE A 249 4.25 -4.33 5.97
C PHE A 249 3.12 -4.18 6.96
N ILE A 250 3.29 -4.69 8.18
CA ILE A 250 2.19 -4.81 9.13
C ILE A 250 2.59 -4.37 10.53
N ASP A 251 1.75 -3.57 11.18
CA ASP A 251 1.96 -3.14 12.55
C ASP A 251 2.15 -4.34 13.49
N LYS A 252 3.22 -4.34 14.28
CA LYS A 252 3.62 -5.48 15.12
C LYS A 252 2.55 -5.91 16.12
N SER A 253 1.66 -5.01 16.52
CA SER A 253 0.52 -5.33 17.40
C SER A 253 -0.46 -6.33 16.79
N THR A 254 -0.48 -6.47 15.47
CA THR A 254 -1.30 -7.46 14.75
C THR A 254 -1.01 -8.90 15.20
N PHE A 255 0.21 -9.20 15.58
CA PHE A 255 0.63 -10.55 15.96
C PHE A 255 0.27 -10.94 17.40
N ASN A 256 -0.33 -10.05 18.18
CA ASN A 256 -0.58 -10.27 19.61
C ASN A 256 -1.74 -11.22 19.92
N SER A 257 -2.70 -11.36 19.02
CA SER A 257 -3.87 -12.22 19.21
C SER A 257 -4.58 -12.51 17.89
N VAL A 258 -5.40 -13.58 17.84
CA VAL A 258 -6.24 -13.87 16.66
C VAL A 258 -7.12 -12.68 16.29
N LYS A 259 -7.68 -11.97 17.28
CA LYS A 259 -8.55 -10.81 17.02
C LYS A 259 -7.79 -9.66 16.33
N SER A 260 -6.53 -9.42 16.70
CA SER A 260 -5.71 -8.37 16.06
C SER A 260 -5.16 -8.76 14.69
N MET A 261 -5.20 -10.05 14.34
CA MET A 261 -4.76 -10.54 13.03
C MET A 261 -5.69 -10.13 11.88
N ASN A 262 -6.83 -9.49 12.16
CA ASN A 262 -7.69 -8.93 11.12
C ASN A 262 -6.91 -8.01 10.16
N GLN A 263 -5.97 -7.21 10.64
CA GLN A 263 -5.17 -6.34 9.79
C GLN A 263 -4.27 -7.12 8.81
N ILE A 264 -3.60 -8.20 9.26
CA ILE A 264 -2.77 -9.00 8.36
C ILE A 264 -3.64 -9.75 7.35
N ILE A 265 -4.85 -10.16 7.74
CA ILE A 265 -5.82 -10.79 6.84
C ILE A 265 -6.28 -9.78 5.79
N HIS A 266 -6.58 -8.55 6.17
CA HIS A 266 -6.92 -7.47 5.26
C HIS A 266 -5.85 -7.27 4.18
N GLU A 267 -4.60 -7.04 4.61
CA GLU A 267 -3.48 -6.85 3.69
C GLU A 267 -3.16 -8.11 2.85
N PHE A 268 -3.38 -9.29 3.41
CA PHE A 268 -3.26 -10.54 2.69
C PHE A 268 -4.29 -10.65 1.55
N ILE A 269 -5.52 -10.21 1.79
CA ILE A 269 -6.59 -10.23 0.79
C ILE A 269 -6.23 -9.34 -0.41
N HIS A 270 -5.63 -8.17 -0.19
CA HIS A 270 -5.14 -7.31 -1.28
C HIS A 270 -4.17 -8.03 -2.24
N LEU A 271 -3.37 -8.97 -1.76
CA LEU A 271 -2.47 -9.73 -2.61
C LEU A 271 -3.20 -10.72 -3.56
N GLY A 272 -4.36 -11.21 -3.13
CA GLY A 272 -5.17 -12.18 -3.89
C GLY A 272 -6.31 -11.56 -4.69
N TRP A 273 -6.87 -10.47 -4.21
CA TRP A 273 -7.94 -9.72 -4.85
C TRP A 273 -7.36 -8.68 -5.83
N ASN A 274 -7.36 -9.00 -7.13
CA ASN A 274 -6.65 -8.24 -8.17
C ASN A 274 -7.60 -7.54 -9.16
N VAL A 275 -8.83 -7.22 -8.77
CA VAL A 275 -9.73 -6.41 -9.60
C VAL A 275 -9.21 -4.98 -9.65
N LYS A 276 -8.91 -4.50 -10.85
CA LYS A 276 -8.48 -3.11 -11.07
C LYS A 276 -9.69 -2.24 -11.33
N ALA A 277 -9.73 -1.07 -10.72
CA ALA A 277 -10.71 -0.05 -11.06
C ALA A 277 -10.22 0.80 -12.24
N ASP A 278 -11.16 1.33 -13.04
CA ASP A 278 -10.86 2.42 -13.96
C ASP A 278 -10.54 3.72 -13.18
N GLY A 279 -10.04 4.76 -13.88
CA GLY A 279 -9.49 5.95 -13.23
C GLY A 279 -10.48 6.68 -12.30
N GLU A 280 -11.76 6.76 -12.65
CA GLU A 280 -12.78 7.39 -11.79
C GLU A 280 -13.15 6.48 -10.61
N THR A 281 -13.35 5.20 -10.87
CA THR A 281 -13.72 4.21 -9.86
C THR A 281 -12.59 3.96 -8.87
N GLN A 282 -11.32 4.11 -9.29
CA GLN A 282 -10.17 3.98 -8.40
C GLN A 282 -10.22 4.95 -7.22
N ARG A 283 -10.68 6.17 -7.44
CA ARG A 283 -10.81 7.19 -6.37
C ARG A 283 -11.88 6.84 -5.35
N ILE A 284 -12.87 6.04 -5.73
CA ILE A 284 -13.91 5.56 -4.83
C ILE A 284 -13.34 4.49 -3.88
N ARG A 285 -12.27 3.79 -4.26
CA ARG A 285 -11.64 2.67 -3.54
C ARG A 285 -12.58 1.50 -3.27
N PHE A 286 -13.64 1.35 -4.07
CA PHE A 286 -14.67 0.33 -3.85
C PHE A 286 -14.14 -1.09 -4.11
N PHE A 287 -13.46 -1.30 -5.24
CA PHE A 287 -12.90 -2.63 -5.57
C PHE A 287 -11.67 -2.98 -4.73
N ASP A 288 -10.94 -1.98 -4.30
CA ASP A 288 -9.77 -2.15 -3.45
C ASP A 288 -10.20 -2.39 -1.99
N GLU A 289 -10.82 -1.43 -1.34
CA GLU A 289 -11.03 -1.45 0.10
C GLU A 289 -12.39 -2.01 0.54
N ALA A 290 -13.47 -1.79 -0.24
CA ALA A 290 -14.77 -2.29 0.17
C ALA A 290 -14.81 -3.82 0.10
N PHE A 291 -14.33 -4.40 -0.99
CA PHE A 291 -14.24 -5.86 -1.12
C PHE A 291 -13.27 -6.46 -0.11
N THR A 292 -12.10 -5.86 0.09
CA THR A 292 -11.12 -6.34 1.06
C THR A 292 -11.67 -6.32 2.47
N SER A 293 -12.34 -5.24 2.89
CA SER A 293 -12.98 -5.14 4.20
C SER A 293 -14.15 -6.13 4.37
N TYR A 294 -14.94 -6.34 3.31
CA TYR A 294 -16.00 -7.34 3.32
C TYR A 294 -15.43 -8.75 3.48
N PHE A 295 -14.40 -9.11 2.74
CA PHE A 295 -13.75 -10.43 2.85
C PHE A 295 -13.08 -10.61 4.21
N GLU A 296 -12.38 -9.59 4.71
CA GLU A 296 -11.81 -9.61 6.07
C GLU A 296 -12.88 -9.97 7.10
N MET A 297 -14.04 -9.29 7.06
CA MET A 297 -15.16 -9.60 7.94
C MET A 297 -15.57 -11.08 7.85
N ARG A 298 -15.74 -11.61 6.63
CA ARG A 298 -16.16 -13.00 6.39
C ARG A 298 -15.14 -14.00 6.93
N VAL A 299 -13.86 -13.78 6.66
CA VAL A 299 -12.75 -14.60 7.14
C VAL A 299 -12.68 -14.58 8.67
N MET A 300 -12.74 -13.39 9.29
CA MET A 300 -12.69 -13.26 10.74
C MET A 300 -13.87 -13.94 11.44
N GLU A 301 -15.07 -13.89 10.86
CA GLU A 301 -16.24 -14.61 11.37
C GLU A 301 -16.05 -16.12 11.32
N HIS A 302 -15.50 -16.62 10.23
CA HIS A 302 -15.18 -18.02 10.08
C HIS A 302 -14.15 -18.48 11.14
N ILE A 303 -13.07 -17.70 11.33
CA ILE A 303 -11.99 -18.00 12.30
C ILE A 303 -12.50 -17.95 13.74
N LEU A 304 -13.28 -16.93 14.09
CA LEU A 304 -13.75 -16.71 15.46
C LEU A 304 -15.05 -17.49 15.79
N ASN A 305 -15.67 -18.10 14.79
CA ASN A 305 -16.90 -18.89 14.91
C ASN A 305 -18.03 -18.15 15.67
N HIS A 306 -18.21 -16.86 15.43
CA HIS A 306 -19.29 -16.05 15.97
C HIS A 306 -19.61 -14.82 15.13
N ASN A 307 -20.77 -14.22 15.33
CA ASN A 307 -21.23 -13.00 14.67
C ASN A 307 -20.33 -11.79 15.03
N TYR A 308 -19.11 -11.78 14.53
CA TYR A 308 -18.12 -10.71 14.73
C TYR A 308 -18.47 -9.44 13.95
N ARG A 309 -19.17 -9.62 12.85
CA ARG A 309 -19.29 -8.70 11.72
C ARG A 309 -19.80 -7.32 12.03
N LEU A 310 -21.10 -7.21 12.09
CA LEU A 310 -21.75 -5.92 11.98
C LEU A 310 -21.56 -5.08 13.24
N ASN A 311 -21.66 -5.70 14.42
CA ASN A 311 -21.59 -4.96 15.68
C ASN A 311 -20.20 -4.43 16.00
N GLU A 312 -19.14 -5.22 15.77
CA GLU A 312 -17.76 -4.76 16.01
C GLU A 312 -17.32 -3.76 14.92
N PHE A 313 -17.74 -4.01 13.69
CA PHE A 313 -17.46 -3.13 12.56
C PHE A 313 -18.16 -1.78 12.73
N ILE A 314 -19.45 -1.79 13.09
CA ILE A 314 -20.20 -0.56 13.41
C ILE A 314 -19.60 0.17 14.60
N LYS A 315 -19.22 -0.54 15.68
CA LYS A 315 -18.54 0.08 16.82
C LYS A 315 -17.23 0.77 16.43
N ALA A 316 -16.38 0.07 15.67
CA ALA A 316 -15.10 0.61 15.24
C ALA A 316 -15.26 1.87 14.38
N TYR A 317 -16.32 1.92 13.58
CA TYR A 317 -16.53 2.97 12.60
C TYR A 317 -17.69 3.94 12.93
N LYS A 318 -18.41 3.74 14.03
CA LYS A 318 -19.52 4.64 14.42
C LYS A 318 -19.10 6.10 14.51
N HIS A 319 -17.89 6.36 14.97
CA HIS A 319 -17.32 7.70 15.02
C HIS A 319 -17.02 8.26 13.62
N GLN A 320 -16.58 7.44 12.69
CA GLN A 320 -16.34 7.84 11.29
C GLN A 320 -17.67 8.09 10.59
N LEU A 321 -18.64 7.18 10.75
CA LEU A 321 -19.98 7.31 10.18
C LEU A 321 -20.73 8.57 10.68
N SER A 322 -20.51 8.99 11.94
CA SER A 322 -21.15 10.20 12.49
C SER A 322 -20.65 11.52 11.88
N ARG A 323 -19.51 11.49 11.17
CA ARG A 323 -18.93 12.63 10.48
C ARG A 323 -19.22 12.64 8.98
N PHE A 324 -19.87 11.60 8.50
CA PHE A 324 -20.16 11.42 7.08
C PHE A 324 -21.42 12.19 6.69
N ASP A 325 -21.36 12.90 5.55
CA ASP A 325 -22.53 13.44 4.90
C ASP A 325 -23.27 12.31 4.17
N SER A 326 -24.38 11.86 4.76
CA SER A 326 -25.20 10.76 4.23
C SER A 326 -25.89 11.09 2.90
N ASP A 327 -25.74 12.30 2.38
CA ASP A 327 -26.33 12.72 1.11
C ASP A 327 -25.46 12.42 -0.11
N ILE A 328 -24.24 11.93 0.12
CA ILE A 328 -23.31 11.60 -0.97
C ILE A 328 -23.42 10.12 -1.35
N PRO A 329 -23.73 9.78 -2.59
CA PRO A 329 -23.78 8.41 -3.06
C PRO A 329 -22.36 7.83 -3.21
N ILE A 330 -22.24 6.50 -3.14
CA ILE A 330 -20.93 5.79 -3.23
C ILE A 330 -20.18 6.18 -4.53
N ILE A 331 -20.89 6.32 -5.65
CA ILE A 331 -20.28 6.69 -6.95
C ILE A 331 -19.54 8.04 -6.90
N ASP A 332 -19.88 8.90 -5.99
CA ASP A 332 -19.30 10.23 -5.86
C ASP A 332 -18.25 10.34 -4.74
N PHE A 333 -17.94 9.27 -4.02
CA PHE A 333 -16.94 9.29 -2.95
C PHE A 333 -15.59 9.84 -3.41
N GLY A 334 -15.15 9.46 -4.61
CA GLY A 334 -13.89 9.95 -5.17
C GLY A 334 -13.87 11.45 -5.49
N LYS A 335 -15.04 12.06 -5.73
CA LYS A 335 -15.16 13.52 -6.00
C LYS A 335 -15.07 14.37 -4.74
N HIS A 336 -15.28 13.75 -3.58
CA HIS A 336 -15.32 14.40 -2.27
C HIS A 336 -14.20 13.95 -1.33
N ASP A 337 -13.19 13.23 -1.83
CA ASP A 337 -12.12 12.61 -1.04
C ASP A 337 -12.64 11.66 0.07
N TYR A 338 -13.77 11.01 -0.18
CA TYR A 338 -14.39 10.04 0.74
C TYR A 338 -14.05 8.59 0.41
N GLY A 339 -12.99 8.35 -0.36
CA GLY A 339 -12.55 6.99 -0.69
C GLY A 339 -12.34 6.09 0.53
N ASP A 340 -11.93 6.67 1.66
CA ASP A 340 -11.77 5.94 2.92
C ASP A 340 -13.10 5.43 3.52
N LEU A 341 -14.25 5.96 3.09
CA LEU A 341 -15.56 5.43 3.50
C LEU A 341 -15.88 4.10 2.83
N SER A 342 -15.17 3.72 1.79
CA SER A 342 -15.33 2.41 1.16
C SER A 342 -14.94 1.27 2.10
N TYR A 343 -14.00 1.48 3.03
CA TYR A 343 -13.73 0.49 4.11
C TYR A 343 -14.97 0.16 4.94
N THR A 344 -15.91 1.10 5.07
CA THR A 344 -17.11 0.97 5.90
C THR A 344 -18.37 0.85 5.07
N ILE A 345 -18.78 1.95 4.46
CA ILE A 345 -20.03 2.04 3.70
C ILE A 345 -20.01 1.13 2.49
N GLY A 346 -18.87 1.07 1.78
CA GLY A 346 -18.72 0.14 0.66
C GLY A 346 -18.80 -1.32 1.11
N ALA A 347 -18.13 -1.69 2.20
CA ALA A 347 -18.20 -3.05 2.75
C ALA A 347 -19.61 -3.40 3.26
N ILE A 348 -20.33 -2.44 3.86
CA ILE A 348 -21.74 -2.63 4.27
C ILE A 348 -22.63 -2.79 3.04
N CYS A 349 -22.40 -2.04 1.97
CA CYS A 349 -23.12 -2.22 0.70
C CYS A 349 -22.97 -3.66 0.21
N LEU A 350 -21.74 -4.20 0.17
CA LEU A 350 -21.49 -5.59 -0.21
C LEU A 350 -22.15 -6.61 0.74
N LEU A 351 -22.15 -6.34 2.05
CA LEU A 351 -22.86 -7.17 3.03
C LEU A 351 -24.37 -7.20 2.74
N ARG A 352 -24.99 -6.04 2.50
CA ARG A 352 -26.43 -5.96 2.17
C ARG A 352 -26.73 -6.60 0.82
N LEU A 353 -25.82 -6.48 -0.15
CA LEU A 353 -25.94 -7.19 -1.42
C LEU A 353 -25.91 -8.71 -1.22
N SER A 354 -24.99 -9.23 -0.43
CA SER A 354 -24.90 -10.67 -0.14
C SER A 354 -26.10 -11.19 0.63
N GLU A 355 -26.69 -10.39 1.51
CA GLU A 355 -27.95 -10.73 2.21
C GLU A 355 -29.15 -10.77 1.24
N LEU A 356 -29.21 -9.83 0.29
CA LEU A 356 -30.31 -9.75 -0.69
C LEU A 356 -30.30 -10.94 -1.66
N VAL A 357 -29.14 -11.31 -2.20
CA VAL A 357 -29.06 -12.37 -3.20
C VAL A 357 -28.89 -13.76 -2.59
N GLY A 358 -28.45 -13.83 -1.36
CA GLY A 358 -28.00 -15.06 -0.68
C GLY A 358 -26.50 -15.24 -0.80
N ILE A 359 -25.90 -15.72 0.29
CA ILE A 359 -24.43 -15.74 0.44
C ILE A 359 -23.74 -16.62 -0.62
N ASP A 360 -24.31 -17.78 -0.93
CA ASP A 360 -23.74 -18.72 -1.91
C ASP A 360 -23.80 -18.13 -3.34
N VAL A 361 -24.90 -17.45 -3.67
CA VAL A 361 -25.07 -16.76 -4.96
C VAL A 361 -24.08 -15.60 -5.09
N PHE A 362 -23.92 -14.84 -4.01
CA PHE A 362 -22.95 -13.74 -3.97
C PHE A 362 -21.51 -14.25 -4.12
N ASP A 363 -21.13 -15.30 -3.41
CA ASP A 363 -19.79 -15.88 -3.46
C ASP A 363 -19.46 -16.37 -4.89
N GLU A 364 -20.40 -17.07 -5.53
CA GLU A 364 -20.24 -17.57 -6.91
C GLU A 364 -20.16 -16.41 -7.93
N ALA A 365 -21.05 -15.42 -7.83
CA ALA A 365 -21.01 -14.24 -8.68
C ALA A 365 -19.68 -13.47 -8.53
N THR A 366 -19.19 -13.34 -7.29
CA THR A 366 -17.92 -12.71 -6.99
C THR A 366 -16.74 -13.48 -7.57
N ARG A 367 -16.76 -14.81 -7.51
CA ARG A 367 -15.74 -15.66 -8.09
C ARG A 367 -15.68 -15.52 -9.62
N ILE A 368 -16.83 -15.53 -10.29
CA ILE A 368 -16.92 -15.32 -11.74
C ILE A 368 -16.44 -13.92 -12.11
N PHE A 369 -16.84 -12.90 -11.36
CA PHE A 369 -16.42 -11.53 -11.58
C PHE A 369 -14.90 -11.36 -11.44
N LEU A 370 -14.31 -11.92 -10.39
CA LEU A 370 -12.86 -11.89 -10.18
C LEU A 370 -12.10 -12.58 -11.32
N GLU A 371 -12.56 -13.74 -11.77
CA GLU A 371 -11.93 -14.47 -12.86
C GLU A 371 -11.99 -13.68 -14.19
N LYS A 372 -13.14 -13.08 -14.48
CA LYS A 372 -13.37 -12.30 -15.70
C LYS A 372 -12.57 -11.00 -15.74
N TYR A 373 -12.45 -10.30 -14.60
CA TYR A 373 -11.92 -8.93 -14.53
C TYR A 373 -10.58 -8.80 -13.79
N ARG A 374 -9.87 -9.90 -13.56
CA ARG A 374 -8.62 -9.93 -12.81
C ARG A 374 -7.58 -8.89 -13.26
N ASP A 375 -7.41 -8.72 -14.58
CA ASP A 375 -6.41 -7.83 -15.18
C ASP A 375 -7.03 -6.74 -16.07
N ILE A 376 -8.35 -6.64 -16.06
CA ILE A 376 -9.11 -5.70 -16.89
C ILE A 376 -9.66 -4.60 -16.00
N PRO A 377 -9.38 -3.31 -16.28
CA PRO A 377 -9.97 -2.21 -15.53
C PRO A 377 -11.50 -2.19 -15.62
N VAL A 378 -12.15 -2.04 -14.48
CA VAL A 378 -13.61 -2.12 -14.32
C VAL A 378 -14.15 -0.84 -13.69
N GLY A 379 -15.25 -0.31 -14.24
CA GLY A 379 -16.03 0.76 -13.66
C GLY A 379 -17.21 0.25 -12.83
N MET A 380 -17.80 1.13 -12.02
CA MET A 380 -18.97 0.81 -11.17
C MET A 380 -20.18 0.34 -11.98
N GLU A 381 -20.42 0.91 -13.15
CA GLU A 381 -21.54 0.49 -14.03
C GLU A 381 -21.36 -0.96 -14.51
N THR A 382 -20.15 -1.33 -14.90
CA THR A 382 -19.84 -2.72 -15.31
C THR A 382 -20.07 -3.68 -14.15
N PHE A 383 -19.63 -3.34 -12.95
CA PHE A 383 -19.87 -4.13 -11.74
C PHE A 383 -21.36 -4.35 -11.49
N CYS A 384 -22.17 -3.28 -11.47
CA CYS A 384 -23.60 -3.37 -11.24
C CYS A 384 -24.29 -4.28 -12.29
N ASN A 385 -24.00 -4.08 -13.57
CA ASN A 385 -24.59 -4.84 -14.67
C ASN A 385 -24.20 -6.32 -14.61
N GLU A 386 -22.96 -6.64 -14.31
CA GLU A 386 -22.51 -8.04 -14.16
C GLU A 386 -23.22 -8.74 -13.01
N TYR A 387 -23.34 -8.10 -11.85
CA TYR A 387 -24.04 -8.71 -10.70
C TYR A 387 -25.54 -8.87 -10.95
N ILE A 388 -26.19 -7.95 -11.65
CA ILE A 388 -27.60 -8.11 -12.08
C ILE A 388 -27.75 -9.37 -12.95
N GLN A 389 -26.83 -9.57 -13.89
CA GLN A 389 -26.87 -10.75 -14.77
C GLN A 389 -26.54 -12.05 -14.04
N LEU A 390 -25.50 -12.06 -13.20
CA LEU A 390 -25.04 -13.26 -12.52
C LEU A 390 -25.98 -13.73 -11.39
N CYS A 391 -26.62 -12.79 -10.70
CA CYS A 391 -27.47 -13.15 -9.57
C CYS A 391 -28.95 -13.34 -9.94
N GLU A 392 -29.37 -12.87 -11.11
CA GLU A 392 -30.75 -13.03 -11.67
C GLU A 392 -31.87 -12.60 -10.68
N LYS A 393 -31.64 -11.54 -9.89
CA LYS A 393 -32.61 -10.99 -8.92
C LYS A 393 -33.17 -9.66 -9.42
N PRO A 394 -34.51 -9.54 -9.61
CA PRO A 394 -35.12 -8.31 -10.13
C PRO A 394 -34.94 -7.09 -9.18
N GLU A 395 -34.70 -7.29 -7.90
CA GLU A 395 -34.50 -6.25 -6.90
C GLU A 395 -33.14 -5.56 -7.04
N LEU A 396 -32.18 -6.14 -7.78
CA LEU A 396 -30.81 -5.62 -7.85
C LEU A 396 -30.72 -4.26 -8.56
N GLU A 397 -31.53 -3.99 -9.56
CA GLU A 397 -31.54 -2.69 -10.23
C GLU A 397 -31.88 -1.57 -9.21
N GLN A 398 -32.91 -1.80 -8.38
CA GLN A 398 -33.30 -0.84 -7.35
C GLN A 398 -32.25 -0.77 -6.24
N PHE A 399 -31.66 -1.90 -5.84
CA PHE A 399 -30.60 -1.97 -4.85
C PHE A 399 -29.40 -1.10 -5.28
N PHE A 400 -28.87 -1.31 -6.48
CA PHE A 400 -27.74 -0.52 -6.97
C PHE A 400 -28.08 0.97 -7.15
N LYS A 401 -29.30 1.27 -7.60
CA LYS A 401 -29.76 2.66 -7.65
C LYS A 401 -29.71 3.32 -6.26
N ASP A 402 -30.18 2.61 -5.21
CA ASP A 402 -30.25 3.16 -3.87
C ASP A 402 -28.89 3.25 -3.17
N TRP A 403 -27.98 2.30 -3.39
CA TRP A 403 -26.70 2.26 -2.71
C TRP A 403 -25.56 2.94 -3.48
N ILE A 404 -25.51 2.75 -4.79
CA ILE A 404 -24.38 3.22 -5.61
C ILE A 404 -24.65 4.59 -6.19
N TYR A 405 -25.81 4.77 -6.84
CA TYR A 405 -26.13 5.96 -7.62
C TYR A 405 -26.90 7.05 -6.87
N THR A 406 -27.53 6.69 -5.76
CA THR A 406 -28.16 7.63 -4.82
C THR A 406 -27.69 7.35 -3.40
N ALA A 407 -27.98 8.27 -2.47
CA ALA A 407 -27.63 8.08 -1.07
C ALA A 407 -28.73 7.37 -0.24
N ASN A 408 -29.79 6.85 -0.87
CA ASN A 408 -30.95 6.32 -0.16
C ASN A 408 -30.59 5.10 0.73
N GLY A 409 -29.80 4.17 0.20
CA GLY A 409 -29.37 2.98 0.93
C GLY A 409 -28.50 3.34 2.15
N VAL A 410 -27.55 4.27 1.94
CA VAL A 410 -26.67 4.78 3.00
C VAL A 410 -27.48 5.49 4.08
N LYS A 411 -28.42 6.38 3.71
CA LYS A 411 -29.31 7.07 4.66
C LYS A 411 -30.17 6.11 5.46
N SER A 412 -30.77 5.14 4.79
CA SER A 412 -31.60 4.11 5.43
C SER A 412 -30.76 3.31 6.45
N PHE A 413 -29.54 2.94 6.07
CA PHE A 413 -28.65 2.21 6.98
C PHE A 413 -28.24 3.07 8.18
N ILE A 414 -27.77 4.30 7.98
CA ILE A 414 -27.35 5.20 9.07
C ILE A 414 -28.52 5.51 9.99
N GLY A 415 -29.73 5.73 9.44
CA GLY A 415 -30.95 5.96 10.23
C GLY A 415 -31.39 4.76 11.07
N SER A 416 -30.88 3.56 10.79
CA SER A 416 -31.17 2.32 11.54
C SER A 416 -30.14 2.04 12.67
N LEU A 417 -29.06 2.79 12.77
CA LEU A 417 -28.00 2.69 13.80
C LEU A 417 -28.38 3.44 15.08
#